data_5668f325625666c7e743cc6d355669cd
#
_entry.id   5668f325625666c7e743cc6d355669cd
#
_cell.length_a   1.000
_cell.length_b   1.000
_cell.length_c   1.000
_cell.angle_alpha   90.00
_cell.angle_beta   90.00
_cell.angle_gamma   90.00
#
_symmetry.space_group_name_H-M   'P 1'
#
loop_
_entity.id
_entity.type
_entity.pdbx_description
1 polymer ?
#
loop_
_entity_poly.entity_id
_entity_poly.type
_entity_poly.pdbx_seq_one_letter_code
_entity_poly.pdbx_strand_id
1 'polypeptide(L)'
;MQIPEKQFNDIVNYYLSTQKTSHSTLLHTANEFGISFLKVRKILITAGVFSTKTSREINRLAAEGKSIEEIQELLQLSRTSVNSYLPYSRDAFCAQIPGADAEDSDQKRQMALEELKRSVERAVSLTEADGMGELDDKLWETLTFFQKDVFHTAKGLEYDYRIKGNEMFVSRKDKSITKATVLVAFHKAIELRRTVGEVTGPKKLGTFGASYLYPIFRKIGVINEIGKEEDS
;
A
#
# COMPACT_ATOMS: atom_id res chain seq x y z
N MET A 1 -4.68 14.73 -5.55
CA MET A 1 -6.03 14.67 -6.12
C MET A 1 -6.22 13.24 -6.60
N GLN A 2 -7.00 12.43 -5.86
CA GLN A 2 -7.28 11.03 -6.18
C GLN A 2 -8.35 10.99 -7.27
N ILE A 3 -8.18 10.13 -8.26
CA ILE A 3 -9.22 9.85 -9.26
C ILE A 3 -10.07 8.73 -8.66
N PRO A 4 -11.41 8.88 -8.57
CA PRO A 4 -12.28 7.81 -8.14
C PRO A 4 -12.11 6.59 -9.04
N GLU A 5 -12.13 5.39 -8.48
CA GLU A 5 -11.96 4.13 -9.21
C GLU A 5 -12.94 3.98 -10.38
N LYS A 6 -14.21 4.34 -10.14
CA LYS A 6 -15.22 4.35 -11.19
C LYS A 6 -14.80 5.23 -12.38
N GLN A 7 -14.33 6.45 -12.11
CA GLN A 7 -13.90 7.36 -13.18
C GLN A 7 -12.67 6.83 -13.94
N PHE A 8 -11.76 6.13 -13.27
CA PHE A 8 -10.61 5.48 -13.92
C PHE A 8 -11.08 4.41 -14.91
N ASN A 9 -11.95 3.51 -14.44
CA ASN A 9 -12.47 2.41 -15.25
C ASN A 9 -13.31 2.94 -16.43
N ASP A 10 -14.13 3.97 -16.20
CA ASP A 10 -14.93 4.61 -17.24
C ASP A 10 -14.02 5.19 -18.35
N ILE A 11 -12.92 5.86 -17.99
CA ILE A 11 -11.94 6.42 -18.94
C ILE A 11 -11.26 5.31 -19.75
N VAL A 12 -10.83 4.23 -19.09
CA VAL A 12 -10.17 3.10 -19.75
C VAL A 12 -11.13 2.41 -20.72
N ASN A 13 -12.35 2.09 -20.28
CA ASN A 13 -13.36 1.44 -21.09
C ASN A 13 -13.78 2.30 -22.29
N TYR A 14 -13.96 3.59 -22.07
CA TYR A 14 -14.27 4.53 -23.16
C TYR A 14 -13.15 4.57 -24.20
N TYR A 15 -11.89 4.70 -23.77
CA TYR A 15 -10.75 4.68 -24.67
C TYR A 15 -10.67 3.40 -25.49
N LEU A 16 -10.84 2.23 -24.85
CA LEU A 16 -10.82 0.93 -25.52
C LEU A 16 -12.00 0.75 -26.49
N SER A 17 -13.19 1.23 -26.15
CA SER A 17 -14.35 1.16 -27.03
C SER A 17 -14.21 2.03 -28.27
N THR A 18 -13.53 3.17 -28.14
CA THR A 18 -13.30 4.12 -29.25
C THR A 18 -12.09 3.77 -30.12
N GLN A 19 -11.22 2.84 -29.72
CA GLN A 19 -10.07 2.40 -30.53
C GLN A 19 -10.46 1.84 -31.91
N LYS A 20 -11.66 1.31 -32.06
CA LYS A 20 -12.18 0.77 -33.32
C LYS A 20 -12.74 1.84 -34.25
N THR A 21 -12.87 3.06 -33.80
CA THR A 21 -13.38 4.20 -34.57
C THR A 21 -12.26 5.22 -34.78
N SER A 22 -12.34 5.99 -35.87
CA SER A 22 -11.34 6.98 -36.27
C SER A 22 -11.07 8.11 -35.26
N HIS A 23 -11.73 8.09 -34.11
CA HIS A 23 -11.74 9.16 -33.10
C HIS A 23 -11.02 8.82 -31.79
N SER A 24 -10.29 7.70 -31.73
CA SER A 24 -9.57 7.26 -30.55
C SER A 24 -8.29 8.06 -30.31
N THR A 25 -8.42 9.28 -29.82
CA THR A 25 -7.28 10.08 -29.41
C THR A 25 -7.33 10.36 -27.91
N LEU A 26 -6.15 10.52 -27.30
CA LEU A 26 -6.06 10.97 -25.89
C LEU A 26 -6.80 12.29 -25.68
N LEU A 27 -6.80 13.16 -26.70
CA LEU A 27 -7.46 14.45 -26.64
C LEU A 27 -8.99 14.29 -26.63
N HIS A 28 -9.53 13.39 -27.44
CA HIS A 28 -10.97 13.12 -27.46
C HIS A 28 -11.45 12.58 -26.11
N THR A 29 -10.74 11.59 -25.57
CA THR A 29 -11.03 11.07 -24.22
C THR A 29 -10.89 12.14 -23.14
N ALA A 30 -9.90 13.04 -23.27
CA ALA A 30 -9.70 14.14 -22.34
C ALA A 30 -10.90 15.11 -22.33
N ASN A 31 -11.40 15.45 -23.51
CA ASN A 31 -12.56 16.34 -23.68
C ASN A 31 -13.83 15.70 -23.12
N GLU A 32 -14.06 14.41 -23.38
CA GLU A 32 -15.25 13.67 -22.90
C GLU A 32 -15.34 13.67 -21.37
N PHE A 33 -14.20 13.46 -20.70
CA PHE A 33 -14.15 13.39 -19.24
C PHE A 33 -13.80 14.71 -18.54
N GLY A 34 -13.61 15.80 -19.29
CA GLY A 34 -13.27 17.11 -18.73
C GLY A 34 -11.93 17.13 -17.96
N ILE A 35 -10.96 16.33 -18.37
CA ILE A 35 -9.63 16.22 -17.75
C ILE A 35 -8.51 16.48 -18.75
N SER A 36 -7.30 16.81 -18.27
CA SER A 36 -6.17 17.06 -19.17
C SER A 36 -5.73 15.78 -19.90
N PHE A 37 -5.26 15.91 -21.14
CA PHE A 37 -4.74 14.78 -21.92
C PHE A 37 -3.54 14.09 -21.24
N LEU A 38 -2.73 14.82 -20.46
CA LEU A 38 -1.64 14.28 -19.66
C LEU A 38 -2.16 13.33 -18.59
N LYS A 39 -3.29 13.68 -17.97
CA LYS A 39 -3.94 12.85 -16.98
C LYS A 39 -4.55 11.60 -17.60
N VAL A 40 -5.21 11.72 -18.76
CA VAL A 40 -5.68 10.56 -19.55
C VAL A 40 -4.53 9.63 -19.88
N ARG A 41 -3.43 10.17 -20.45
CA ARG A 41 -2.24 9.38 -20.80
C ARG A 41 -1.72 8.60 -19.60
N LYS A 42 -1.57 9.25 -18.44
CA LYS A 42 -1.10 8.59 -17.22
C LYS A 42 -2.04 7.50 -16.74
N ILE A 43 -3.36 7.70 -16.82
CA ILE A 43 -4.38 6.69 -16.52
C ILE A 43 -4.22 5.47 -17.42
N LEU A 44 -4.14 5.68 -18.73
CA LEU A 44 -4.05 4.60 -19.72
C LEU A 44 -2.71 3.84 -19.67
N ILE A 45 -1.61 4.53 -19.33
CA ILE A 45 -0.32 3.88 -19.05
C ILE A 45 -0.41 3.03 -17.79
N THR A 46 -1.05 3.55 -16.74
CA THR A 46 -1.27 2.81 -15.48
C THR A 46 -2.12 1.56 -15.70
N ALA A 47 -3.13 1.64 -16.57
CA ALA A 47 -3.96 0.51 -16.96
C ALA A 47 -3.29 -0.46 -17.96
N GLY A 48 -2.07 -0.16 -18.44
CA GLY A 48 -1.37 -0.99 -19.40
C GLY A 48 -1.96 -1.00 -20.83
N VAL A 49 -2.97 -0.14 -21.10
CA VAL A 49 -3.68 -0.12 -22.39
C VAL A 49 -3.12 0.92 -23.38
N PHE A 50 -2.17 1.72 -22.96
CA PHE A 50 -1.50 2.72 -23.79
C PHE A 50 0.01 2.72 -23.51
N SER A 51 0.81 2.62 -24.59
CA SER A 51 2.26 2.75 -24.48
C SER A 51 2.85 3.45 -25.70
N THR A 52 3.91 4.23 -25.49
CA THR A 52 4.72 4.85 -26.54
C THR A 52 6.17 4.41 -26.39
N LYS A 53 7.00 4.70 -27.39
CA LYS A 53 8.45 4.47 -27.29
C LYS A 53 9.02 5.20 -26.06
N THR A 54 8.62 6.46 -25.86
CA THR A 54 9.04 7.29 -24.72
C THR A 54 8.57 6.71 -23.38
N SER A 55 7.30 6.26 -23.28
CA SER A 55 6.80 5.68 -22.03
C SER A 55 7.53 4.39 -21.65
N ARG A 56 7.82 3.54 -22.63
CA ARG A 56 8.58 2.30 -22.40
C ARG A 56 9.98 2.58 -21.89
N GLU A 57 10.67 3.57 -22.48
CA GLU A 57 12.02 3.94 -22.08
C GLU A 57 12.05 4.56 -20.68
N ILE A 58 11.12 5.46 -20.36
CA ILE A 58 10.99 6.05 -19.02
C ILE A 58 10.70 4.96 -17.98
N ASN A 59 9.76 4.05 -18.27
CA ASN A 59 9.42 2.97 -17.32
C ASN A 59 10.58 1.97 -17.16
N ARG A 60 11.38 1.71 -18.21
CA ARG A 60 12.58 0.90 -18.12
C ARG A 60 13.62 1.53 -17.18
N LEU A 61 13.94 2.81 -17.38
CA LEU A 61 14.89 3.53 -16.54
C LEU A 61 14.43 3.62 -15.08
N ALA A 62 13.13 3.84 -14.87
CA ALA A 62 12.55 3.84 -13.51
C ALA A 62 12.64 2.45 -12.84
N ALA A 63 12.42 1.36 -13.59
CA ALA A 63 12.59 0.00 -13.09
C ALA A 63 14.06 -0.35 -12.79
N GLU A 64 15.02 0.31 -13.45
CA GLU A 64 16.46 0.23 -13.15
C GLU A 64 16.86 1.07 -11.92
N GLY A 65 15.91 1.70 -11.23
CA GLY A 65 16.14 2.50 -10.03
C GLY A 65 16.62 3.93 -10.29
N LYS A 66 16.55 4.42 -11.54
CA LYS A 66 16.91 5.80 -11.87
C LYS A 66 15.92 6.79 -11.26
N SER A 67 16.45 7.88 -10.69
CA SER A 67 15.63 8.99 -10.17
C SER A 67 14.93 9.75 -11.31
N ILE A 68 13.91 10.52 -10.97
CA ILE A 68 13.22 11.37 -11.94
C ILE A 68 14.19 12.38 -12.56
N GLU A 69 15.11 12.92 -11.77
CA GLU A 69 16.14 13.87 -12.18
C GLU A 69 17.10 13.24 -13.20
N GLU A 70 17.60 12.04 -12.93
CA GLU A 70 18.45 11.30 -13.87
C GLU A 70 17.72 10.99 -15.20
N ILE A 71 16.44 10.61 -15.14
CA ILE A 71 15.62 10.34 -16.34
C ILE A 71 15.40 11.62 -17.16
N GLN A 72 15.21 12.76 -16.47
CA GLN A 72 15.09 14.06 -17.15
C GLN A 72 16.35 14.40 -17.95
N GLU A 73 17.53 14.22 -17.34
CA GLU A 73 18.83 14.49 -17.98
C GLU A 73 19.09 13.53 -19.15
N LEU A 74 18.87 12.24 -18.96
CA LEU A 74 19.11 11.22 -19.98
C LEU A 74 18.21 11.38 -21.22
N LEU A 75 16.96 11.77 -21.02
CA LEU A 75 15.98 11.86 -22.11
C LEU A 75 15.69 13.29 -22.55
N GLN A 76 16.32 14.29 -21.92
CA GLN A 76 16.10 15.73 -22.16
C GLN A 76 14.63 16.13 -22.08
N LEU A 77 13.93 15.59 -21.08
CA LEU A 77 12.52 15.84 -20.86
C LEU A 77 12.29 16.68 -19.60
N SER A 78 11.20 17.47 -19.58
CA SER A 78 10.79 18.17 -18.36
C SER A 78 10.29 17.17 -17.30
N ARG A 79 10.40 17.55 -16.02
CA ARG A 79 9.87 16.78 -14.88
C ARG A 79 8.39 16.42 -15.07
N THR A 80 7.58 17.37 -15.55
CA THR A 80 6.16 17.17 -15.83
C THR A 80 5.96 16.10 -16.92
N SER A 81 6.79 16.10 -17.96
CA SER A 81 6.75 15.10 -19.02
C SER A 81 7.09 13.72 -18.48
N VAL A 82 8.21 13.57 -17.75
CA VAL A 82 8.61 12.29 -17.14
C VAL A 82 7.48 11.76 -16.24
N ASN A 83 6.98 12.57 -15.31
CA ASN A 83 5.89 12.18 -14.41
C ASN A 83 4.60 11.76 -15.12
N SER A 84 4.31 12.32 -16.31
CA SER A 84 3.10 11.98 -17.06
C SER A 84 3.21 10.65 -17.82
N TYR A 85 4.41 10.12 -17.98
CA TYR A 85 4.68 8.81 -18.58
C TYR A 85 4.92 7.71 -17.54
N LEU A 86 5.17 8.07 -16.28
CA LEU A 86 5.20 7.11 -15.19
C LEU A 86 3.77 6.73 -14.79
N PRO A 87 3.50 5.45 -14.49
CA PRO A 87 2.21 5.04 -13.96
C PRO A 87 1.95 5.74 -12.63
N TYR A 88 0.69 5.79 -12.22
CA TYR A 88 0.37 6.11 -10.84
C TYR A 88 0.98 5.03 -9.95
N SER A 89 1.57 5.40 -8.82
CA SER A 89 1.97 4.42 -7.82
C SER A 89 0.74 3.61 -7.36
N ARG A 90 0.91 2.34 -7.03
CA ARG A 90 -0.19 1.49 -6.53
C ARG A 90 -0.93 2.14 -5.37
N ASP A 91 -0.23 2.93 -4.55
CA ASP A 91 -0.80 3.69 -3.41
C ASP A 91 -1.70 4.86 -3.83
N ALA A 92 -1.54 5.38 -5.05
CA ALA A 92 -2.41 6.43 -5.58
C ALA A 92 -3.65 5.86 -6.29
N PHE A 93 -3.64 4.56 -6.56
CA PHE A 93 -4.65 3.87 -7.32
C PHE A 93 -4.99 2.53 -6.68
N CYS A 94 -6.11 2.46 -5.99
CA CYS A 94 -6.80 1.22 -5.72
C CYS A 94 -7.82 0.95 -6.85
N ALA A 95 -7.34 0.86 -8.09
CA ALA A 95 -8.15 0.30 -9.16
C ALA A 95 -7.93 -1.22 -9.13
N GLN A 96 -8.92 -1.97 -8.69
CA GLN A 96 -9.05 -3.36 -9.09
C GLN A 96 -9.26 -3.34 -10.61
N ILE A 97 -8.29 -3.83 -11.36
CA ILE A 97 -8.48 -4.10 -12.79
C ILE A 97 -9.52 -5.22 -12.86
N PRO A 98 -10.70 -5.02 -13.48
CA PRO A 98 -11.66 -6.12 -13.64
C PRO A 98 -11.00 -7.20 -14.50
N GLY A 99 -10.65 -8.34 -13.91
CA GLY A 99 -10.12 -9.51 -14.60
C GLY A 99 -8.65 -9.85 -14.40
N ALA A 100 -7.88 -9.07 -13.63
CA ALA A 100 -6.55 -9.45 -13.20
C ALA A 100 -6.53 -9.60 -11.67
N ASP A 101 -6.82 -10.81 -11.22
CA ASP A 101 -6.25 -11.42 -10.01
C ASP A 101 -6.68 -10.89 -8.64
N ALA A 102 -7.97 -10.95 -8.34
CA ALA A 102 -8.40 -10.99 -6.93
C ALA A 102 -7.73 -12.20 -6.22
N GLU A 103 -7.61 -13.34 -6.91
CA GLU A 103 -6.92 -14.54 -6.41
C GLU A 103 -5.42 -14.29 -6.17
N ASP A 104 -4.71 -13.60 -7.09
CA ASP A 104 -3.27 -13.28 -6.93
C ASP A 104 -3.03 -12.25 -5.81
N SER A 105 -3.95 -11.29 -5.65
CA SER A 105 -3.87 -10.30 -4.56
C SER A 105 -4.09 -10.93 -3.19
N ASP A 106 -5.07 -11.82 -3.06
CA ASP A 106 -5.35 -12.53 -1.80
C ASP A 106 -4.26 -13.56 -1.50
N GLN A 107 -3.71 -14.22 -2.51
CA GLN A 107 -2.56 -15.11 -2.36
C GLN A 107 -1.31 -14.36 -1.88
N LYS A 108 -0.97 -13.22 -2.49
CA LYS A 108 0.16 -12.39 -2.06
C LYS A 108 -0.02 -11.86 -0.63
N ARG A 109 -1.24 -11.43 -0.30
CA ARG A 109 -1.60 -11.01 1.05
C ARG A 109 -1.42 -12.15 2.06
N GLN A 110 -1.90 -13.34 1.73
CA GLN A 110 -1.76 -14.52 2.59
C GLN A 110 -0.30 -14.94 2.75
N MET A 111 0.48 -14.96 1.68
CA MET A 111 1.91 -15.27 1.71
C MET A 111 2.68 -14.26 2.58
N ALA A 112 2.45 -12.97 2.41
CA ALA A 112 3.08 -11.92 3.22
C ALA A 112 2.73 -12.07 4.70
N LEU A 113 1.47 -12.39 5.00
CA LEU A 113 1.00 -12.62 6.37
C LEU A 113 1.68 -13.82 7.03
N GLU A 114 1.78 -14.94 6.30
CA GLU A 114 2.41 -16.16 6.82
C GLU A 114 3.92 -15.99 6.99
N GLU A 115 4.56 -15.27 6.07
CA GLU A 115 5.99 -14.97 6.17
C GLU A 115 6.27 -14.05 7.35
N LEU A 116 5.46 -13.01 7.56
CA LEU A 116 5.56 -12.13 8.72
C LEU A 116 5.40 -12.94 10.02
N LYS A 117 4.34 -13.75 10.13
CA LYS A 117 4.10 -14.59 11.32
C LYS A 117 5.29 -15.48 11.65
N ARG A 118 5.83 -16.20 10.65
CA ARG A 118 7.02 -17.05 10.84
C ARG A 118 8.24 -16.25 11.30
N SER A 119 8.44 -15.07 10.72
CA SER A 119 9.55 -14.19 11.08
C SER A 119 9.39 -13.61 12.49
N VAL A 120 8.17 -13.26 12.89
CA VAL A 120 7.86 -12.81 14.26
C VAL A 120 8.09 -13.93 15.28
N GLU A 121 7.60 -15.17 15.02
CA GLU A 121 7.83 -16.29 15.93
C GLU A 121 9.32 -16.61 16.10
N ARG A 122 10.08 -16.53 15.01
CA ARG A 122 11.54 -16.66 15.06
C ARG A 122 12.16 -15.55 15.92
N ALA A 123 11.76 -14.28 15.72
CA ALA A 123 12.27 -13.16 16.48
C ALA A 123 11.91 -13.23 17.98
N VAL A 124 10.75 -13.78 18.31
CA VAL A 124 10.35 -14.03 19.71
C VAL A 124 11.20 -15.14 20.34
N SER A 125 11.54 -16.18 19.58
CA SER A 125 12.29 -17.35 20.07
C SER A 125 13.82 -17.11 20.15
N LEU A 126 14.37 -16.20 19.34
CA LEU A 126 15.81 -15.92 19.31
C LEU A 126 16.17 -14.82 20.28
N THR A 127 17.30 -15.01 21.00
CA THR A 127 17.80 -14.04 22.00
C THR A 127 18.57 -12.88 21.36
N GLU A 128 18.94 -12.98 20.08
CA GLU A 128 19.77 -12.01 19.38
C GLU A 128 18.96 -11.12 18.42
N ALA A 129 19.37 -9.85 18.34
CA ALA A 129 18.69 -8.79 17.56
C ALA A 129 19.06 -8.80 16.07
N ASP A 130 19.77 -9.83 15.57
CA ASP A 130 20.13 -9.94 14.16
C ASP A 130 18.90 -10.18 13.29
N GLY A 131 18.71 -9.35 12.26
CA GLY A 131 17.59 -9.48 11.30
C GLY A 131 16.39 -8.55 11.57
N MET A 132 16.41 -7.68 12.56
CA MET A 132 15.29 -6.78 12.86
C MET A 132 14.95 -5.83 11.70
N GLY A 133 15.95 -5.36 10.94
CA GLY A 133 15.69 -4.47 9.79
C GLY A 133 14.88 -5.14 8.69
N GLU A 134 15.18 -6.39 8.35
CA GLU A 134 14.40 -7.17 7.38
C GLU A 134 12.97 -7.44 7.89
N LEU A 135 12.82 -7.68 9.19
CA LEU A 135 11.54 -7.88 9.82
C LEU A 135 10.69 -6.59 9.84
N ASP A 136 11.31 -5.44 10.01
CA ASP A 136 10.69 -4.12 9.94
C ASP A 136 10.11 -3.84 8.54
N ASP A 137 10.85 -4.20 7.49
CA ASP A 137 10.39 -4.02 6.12
C ASP A 137 9.26 -5.01 5.78
N LYS A 138 9.34 -6.26 6.22
CA LYS A 138 8.25 -7.24 6.10
C LYS A 138 6.98 -6.80 6.80
N LEU A 139 7.09 -6.23 8.01
CA LEU A 139 5.95 -5.65 8.71
C LEU A 139 5.32 -4.53 7.87
N TRP A 140 6.13 -3.58 7.41
CA TRP A 140 5.62 -2.42 6.68
C TRP A 140 4.95 -2.83 5.37
N GLU A 141 5.53 -3.76 4.64
CA GLU A 141 4.95 -4.34 3.43
C GLU A 141 3.62 -5.05 3.75
N THR A 142 3.59 -5.91 4.76
CA THR A 142 2.35 -6.61 5.17
C THR A 142 1.24 -5.61 5.50
N LEU A 143 1.54 -4.53 6.23
CA LEU A 143 0.57 -3.48 6.54
C LEU A 143 -0.04 -2.84 5.28
N THR A 144 0.67 -2.79 4.15
CA THR A 144 0.12 -2.24 2.90
C THR A 144 -1.00 -3.11 2.33
N PHE A 145 -0.97 -4.42 2.55
CA PHE A 145 -2.01 -5.36 2.10
C PHE A 145 -3.30 -5.30 2.92
N PHE A 146 -3.21 -4.78 4.17
CA PHE A 146 -4.35 -4.68 5.09
C PHE A 146 -4.96 -3.27 5.15
N GLN A 147 -4.54 -2.37 4.27
CA GLN A 147 -5.15 -1.05 4.12
C GLN A 147 -6.63 -1.20 3.77
N LYS A 148 -7.46 -0.32 4.30
CA LYS A 148 -8.92 -0.31 4.11
C LYS A 148 -9.68 -1.49 4.72
N ASP A 149 -9.01 -2.44 5.34
CA ASP A 149 -9.70 -3.40 6.18
C ASP A 149 -10.34 -2.65 7.35
N VAL A 150 -11.48 -3.14 7.77
CA VAL A 150 -12.18 -2.62 8.94
C VAL A 150 -11.58 -3.23 10.19
N PHE A 151 -11.19 -2.35 11.11
CA PHE A 151 -10.67 -2.69 12.43
C PHE A 151 -11.52 -2.06 13.52
N HIS A 152 -11.45 -2.63 14.72
CA HIS A 152 -12.14 -2.09 15.89
C HIS A 152 -11.15 -1.86 17.02
N THR A 153 -11.20 -0.69 17.64
CA THR A 153 -10.44 -0.41 18.86
C THR A 153 -10.97 -1.27 20.02
N ALA A 154 -10.23 -1.34 21.13
CA ALA A 154 -10.69 -2.04 22.35
C ALA A 154 -12.04 -1.49 22.90
N LYS A 155 -12.44 -0.28 22.49
CA LYS A 155 -13.74 0.32 22.83
C LYS A 155 -14.82 0.07 21.77
N GLY A 156 -14.57 -0.79 20.77
CA GLY A 156 -15.52 -1.10 19.70
C GLY A 156 -15.64 -0.03 18.62
N LEU A 157 -14.77 0.98 18.59
CA LEU A 157 -14.82 2.02 17.56
C LEU A 157 -14.21 1.52 16.28
N GLU A 158 -14.99 1.52 15.20
CA GLU A 158 -14.60 1.13 13.86
C GLU A 158 -13.63 2.14 13.23
N TYR A 159 -12.61 1.66 12.52
CA TYR A 159 -11.67 2.47 11.74
C TYR A 159 -11.01 1.64 10.64
N ASP A 160 -10.51 2.32 9.64
CA ASP A 160 -9.57 1.84 8.64
C ASP A 160 -8.29 2.69 8.66
N TYR A 161 -7.31 2.31 7.86
CA TYR A 161 -6.12 3.13 7.67
C TYR A 161 -5.62 3.10 6.24
N ARG A 162 -4.77 4.07 5.91
CA ARG A 162 -4.03 4.16 4.64
C ARG A 162 -2.59 4.51 4.90
N ILE A 163 -1.68 3.89 4.15
CA ILE A 163 -0.26 4.20 4.18
C ILE A 163 0.08 5.13 3.01
N LYS A 164 0.81 6.21 3.29
CA LYS A 164 1.36 7.13 2.29
C LYS A 164 2.82 7.38 2.65
N GLY A 165 3.75 6.83 1.86
CA GLY A 165 5.18 6.86 2.18
C GLY A 165 5.46 6.22 3.53
N ASN A 166 6.06 6.94 4.44
CA ASN A 166 6.41 6.49 5.77
C ASN A 166 5.39 6.88 6.86
N GLU A 167 4.13 7.09 6.48
CA GLU A 167 3.07 7.52 7.40
C GLU A 167 1.81 6.69 7.24
N MET A 168 1.20 6.32 8.35
CA MET A 168 -0.09 5.64 8.45
C MET A 168 -1.17 6.64 8.88
N PHE A 169 -2.16 6.84 8.04
CA PHE A 169 -3.32 7.72 8.27
C PHE A 169 -4.50 6.87 8.70
N VAL A 170 -4.95 7.04 9.92
CA VAL A 170 -6.11 6.36 10.47
C VAL A 170 -7.35 7.21 10.26
N SER A 171 -8.45 6.64 9.76
CA SER A 171 -9.68 7.37 9.39
C SER A 171 -10.31 8.17 10.55
N ARG A 172 -10.01 7.83 11.79
CA ARG A 172 -10.50 8.50 12.99
C ARG A 172 -9.52 9.49 13.61
N LYS A 173 -8.42 9.81 12.93
CA LYS A 173 -7.40 10.72 13.46
C LYS A 173 -6.93 11.71 12.40
N ASP A 174 -6.76 12.95 12.82
CA ASP A 174 -6.18 14.00 11.99
C ASP A 174 -4.66 13.84 11.86
N LYS A 175 -4.01 13.35 12.92
CA LYS A 175 -2.55 13.18 12.97
C LYS A 175 -2.15 11.76 12.58
N SER A 176 -1.27 11.65 11.59
CA SER A 176 -0.70 10.38 11.13
C SER A 176 0.18 9.70 12.18
N ILE A 177 0.38 8.39 12.02
CA ILE A 177 1.35 7.59 12.79
C ILE A 177 2.53 7.32 11.86
N THR A 178 3.72 7.78 12.23
CA THR A 178 4.91 7.59 11.40
C THR A 178 5.37 6.12 11.40
N LYS A 179 6.06 5.67 10.32
CA LYS A 179 6.69 4.33 10.25
C LYS A 179 7.54 4.07 11.49
N ALA A 180 8.35 5.04 11.91
CA ALA A 180 9.17 4.91 13.12
C ALA A 180 8.34 4.61 14.38
N THR A 181 7.20 5.28 14.56
CA THR A 181 6.30 5.03 15.70
C THR A 181 5.68 3.63 15.64
N VAL A 182 5.30 3.17 14.43
CA VAL A 182 4.79 1.81 14.23
C VAL A 182 5.86 0.77 14.57
N LEU A 183 7.10 0.98 14.13
CA LEU A 183 8.22 0.07 14.42
C LEU A 183 8.56 0.02 15.92
N VAL A 184 8.53 1.16 16.61
CA VAL A 184 8.71 1.18 18.07
C VAL A 184 7.64 0.35 18.78
N ALA A 185 6.37 0.49 18.37
CA ALA A 185 5.28 -0.34 18.90
C ALA A 185 5.47 -1.82 18.59
N PHE A 186 5.95 -2.13 17.40
CA PHE A 186 6.21 -3.50 16.92
C PHE A 186 7.33 -4.17 17.72
N HIS A 187 8.48 -3.51 17.87
CA HIS A 187 9.60 -4.02 18.68
C HIS A 187 9.17 -4.22 20.13
N LYS A 188 8.36 -3.28 20.67
CA LYS A 188 7.80 -3.43 22.02
C LYS A 188 6.87 -4.64 22.15
N ALA A 189 6.07 -4.92 21.12
CA ALA A 189 5.21 -6.12 21.11
C ALA A 189 6.05 -7.41 21.12
N ILE A 190 7.12 -7.48 20.31
CA ILE A 190 8.05 -8.63 20.29
C ILE A 190 8.75 -8.80 21.65
N GLU A 191 9.27 -7.69 22.21
CA GLU A 191 9.90 -7.70 23.53
C GLU A 191 8.95 -8.24 24.62
N LEU A 192 7.71 -7.77 24.65
CA LEU A 192 6.71 -8.22 25.61
C LEU A 192 6.36 -9.70 25.42
N ARG A 193 6.21 -10.16 24.19
CA ARG A 193 5.98 -11.59 23.92
C ARG A 193 7.15 -12.44 24.39
N ARG A 194 8.38 -11.96 24.22
CA ARG A 194 9.61 -12.64 24.67
C ARG A 194 9.73 -12.70 26.19
N THR A 195 9.38 -11.62 26.90
CA THR A 195 9.63 -11.47 28.33
C THR A 195 8.45 -11.86 29.21
N VAL A 196 7.23 -11.56 28.75
CA VAL A 196 5.98 -11.76 29.51
C VAL A 196 5.11 -12.86 28.91
N GLY A 197 5.37 -13.24 27.65
CA GLY A 197 4.61 -14.24 26.91
C GLY A 197 3.43 -13.64 26.11
N GLU A 198 2.87 -12.52 26.55
CA GLU A 198 1.69 -11.92 25.92
C GLU A 198 1.67 -10.39 25.98
N VAL A 199 0.86 -9.79 25.10
CA VAL A 199 0.55 -8.35 25.11
C VAL A 199 -0.94 -8.16 25.41
N THR A 200 -1.25 -7.86 26.65
CA THR A 200 -2.63 -7.85 27.17
C THR A 200 -3.48 -6.65 26.75
N GLY A 201 -2.89 -5.63 26.10
CA GLY A 201 -3.67 -4.48 25.68
C GLY A 201 -2.84 -3.35 25.06
N PRO A 202 -3.51 -2.37 24.43
CA PRO A 202 -2.85 -1.32 23.66
C PRO A 202 -1.90 -0.44 24.50
N LYS A 203 -2.21 -0.22 25.78
CA LYS A 203 -1.35 0.61 26.67
C LYS A 203 0.05 0.02 26.84
N LYS A 204 0.21 -1.30 26.72
CA LYS A 204 1.50 -1.98 26.83
C LYS A 204 2.46 -1.65 25.69
N LEU A 205 1.96 -1.22 24.52
CA LEU A 205 2.79 -0.79 23.41
C LEU A 205 3.48 0.57 23.66
N GLY A 206 2.94 1.40 24.54
CA GLY A 206 3.57 2.64 25.01
C GLY A 206 3.80 3.73 23.96
N THR A 207 3.13 3.67 22.80
CA THR A 207 3.37 4.59 21.69
C THR A 207 2.13 5.40 21.33
N PHE A 208 2.34 6.49 20.60
CA PHE A 208 1.25 7.22 19.98
C PHE A 208 0.51 6.29 18.99
N GLY A 209 -0.83 6.31 19.03
CA GLY A 209 -1.64 5.46 18.14
C GLY A 209 -1.78 4.00 18.58
N ALA A 210 -1.24 3.60 19.74
CA ALA A 210 -1.29 2.23 20.24
C ALA A 210 -2.69 1.60 20.23
N SER A 211 -3.76 2.39 20.48
CA SER A 211 -5.15 1.92 20.44
C SER A 211 -5.61 1.47 19.05
N TYR A 212 -4.95 1.94 18.01
CA TYR A 212 -5.17 1.55 16.61
C TYR A 212 -4.18 0.47 16.17
N LEU A 213 -2.91 0.55 16.59
CA LEU A 213 -1.88 -0.44 16.23
C LEU A 213 -2.15 -1.81 16.86
N TYR A 214 -2.66 -1.85 18.08
CA TYR A 214 -2.91 -3.11 18.79
C TYR A 214 -3.87 -4.06 18.05
N PRO A 215 -5.08 -3.64 17.60
CA PRO A 215 -5.96 -4.50 16.82
C PRO A 215 -5.36 -4.94 15.48
N ILE A 216 -4.60 -4.05 14.81
CA ILE A 216 -3.90 -4.38 13.58
C ILE A 216 -2.87 -5.49 13.85
N PHE A 217 -2.03 -5.33 14.87
CA PHE A 217 -1.00 -6.30 15.25
C PHE A 217 -1.58 -7.66 15.65
N ARG A 218 -2.75 -7.68 16.28
CA ARG A 218 -3.48 -8.94 16.53
C ARG A 218 -3.90 -9.62 15.23
N LYS A 219 -4.52 -8.87 14.32
CA LYS A 219 -5.00 -9.40 13.03
C LYS A 219 -3.87 -9.96 12.16
N ILE A 220 -2.71 -9.31 12.14
CA ILE A 220 -1.56 -9.78 11.36
C ILE A 220 -0.64 -10.77 12.13
N GLY A 221 -1.02 -11.18 13.34
CA GLY A 221 -0.31 -12.21 14.11
C GLY A 221 0.99 -11.75 14.77
N VAL A 222 1.21 -10.45 14.90
CA VAL A 222 2.31 -9.89 15.72
C VAL A 222 2.03 -10.09 17.21
N ILE A 223 0.78 -9.99 17.61
CA ILE A 223 0.30 -10.22 18.98
C ILE A 223 -0.62 -11.45 18.95
N ASN A 224 -0.37 -12.41 19.84
CA ASN A 224 -1.18 -13.62 19.95
C ASN A 224 -2.62 -13.27 20.35
N GLU A 225 -3.57 -14.03 19.84
CA GLU A 225 -4.94 -13.98 20.39
C GLU A 225 -4.90 -14.49 21.83
N ILE A 226 -5.47 -13.71 22.73
CA ILE A 226 -5.71 -14.18 24.09
C ILE A 226 -6.69 -15.34 23.94
N GLY A 227 -6.23 -16.56 24.27
CA GLY A 227 -7.11 -17.73 24.30
C GLY A 227 -8.33 -17.36 25.17
N LYS A 228 -9.53 -17.39 24.59
CA LYS A 228 -10.73 -17.52 25.39
C LYS A 228 -10.62 -18.90 26.02
N GLU A 229 -10.28 -18.96 27.31
CA GLU A 229 -10.62 -20.12 28.08
C GLU A 229 -12.14 -20.28 27.92
N GLU A 230 -12.55 -21.35 27.26
CA GLU A 230 -13.93 -21.79 27.26
C GLU A 230 -14.22 -22.18 28.73
N ASP A 231 -14.86 -21.27 29.47
CA ASP A 231 -15.52 -21.60 30.71
C ASP A 231 -16.64 -22.60 30.39
N SER A 232 -16.36 -23.85 30.72
CA SER A 232 -17.33 -24.95 30.75
C SER A 232 -18.21 -24.83 31.97
#